data_02787deeff0b7ead7169030bf1cfec41
#
_entry.id   02787deeff0b7ead7169030bf1cfec41
#
_cell.length_a   1.000
_cell.length_b   1.000
_cell.length_c   1.000
_cell.angle_alpha   90.00
_cell.angle_beta   90.00
_cell.angle_gamma   90.00
#
_symmetry.space_group_name_H-M   'P 1'
#
loop_
_entity.id
_entity.type
_entity.pdbx_description
1 polymer ?
#
loop_
_entity_poly.entity_id
_entity_poly.type
_entity_poly.pdbx_seq_one_letter_code
_entity_poly.pdbx_strand_id
1 'polypeptide(L)'
;MGKIIFSYRIAYDMGFAPCIDNNVFTLACCKGGQIRNGKNIMTGLRYQVGQHHYKNPIDEIYLFGIHKNAMLYYARITDVITMNEYFSTQGKSVYGDRTDQIYDAEAGILKRNDLLPHIHPKGSGQNEQDRNGHYVLVSRQFTYFGKNAPAIDAEILCRLPKNREVKRYADSCSEYEIIHSYAMGLIGSFQGVIGAPHDSLYD
;
A
#
# COMPACT_ATOMS: atom_id res chain seq x y z
N MET A 1 10.88 15.59 -13.86
CA MET A 1 10.06 15.08 -12.74
C MET A 1 8.81 14.49 -13.35
N GLY A 2 8.75 13.17 -13.40
CA GLY A 2 7.60 12.45 -13.94
C GLY A 2 6.55 12.23 -12.85
N LYS A 3 5.37 11.80 -13.26
CA LYS A 3 4.29 11.38 -12.34
C LYS A 3 3.77 10.02 -12.73
N ILE A 4 3.46 9.19 -11.74
CA ILE A 4 2.96 7.83 -11.99
C ILE A 4 1.92 7.43 -10.95
N ILE A 5 0.85 6.79 -11.41
CA ILE A 5 -0.14 6.14 -10.55
C ILE A 5 0.09 4.62 -10.60
N PHE A 6 0.15 3.99 -9.44
CA PHE A 6 0.00 2.56 -9.28
C PHE A 6 -1.39 2.26 -8.75
N SER A 7 -2.16 1.48 -9.49
CA SER A 7 -3.50 1.06 -9.08
C SER A 7 -3.57 -0.44 -8.85
N TYR A 8 -4.34 -0.85 -7.84
CA TYR A 8 -4.52 -2.26 -7.50
C TYR A 8 -5.82 -2.51 -6.72
N ARG A 9 -6.30 -3.76 -6.76
CA ARG A 9 -7.48 -4.19 -6.00
C ARG A 9 -7.12 -4.81 -4.66
N ILE A 10 -7.86 -4.43 -3.64
CA ILE A 10 -7.77 -4.90 -2.26
C ILE A 10 -8.91 -5.86 -2.04
N ALA A 11 -8.61 -7.05 -1.50
CA ALA A 11 -9.63 -8.06 -1.22
C ALA A 11 -10.37 -7.79 0.09
N TYR A 12 -9.60 -7.45 1.13
CA TYR A 12 -10.08 -7.17 2.47
C TYR A 12 -9.47 -5.87 2.95
N ASP A 13 -10.29 -5.02 3.54
CA ASP A 13 -9.89 -3.73 4.10
C ASP A 13 -10.02 -3.78 5.62
N MET A 14 -8.99 -4.31 6.26
CA MET A 14 -8.93 -4.49 7.72
C MET A 14 -8.17 -3.36 8.45
N GLY A 15 -7.80 -2.29 7.75
CA GLY A 15 -6.97 -1.22 8.33
C GLY A 15 -5.52 -1.60 8.62
N PHE A 16 -5.07 -2.75 8.12
CA PHE A 16 -3.72 -3.27 8.32
C PHE A 16 -2.81 -3.07 7.08
N ALA A 17 -3.37 -3.15 5.89
CA ALA A 17 -2.65 -2.95 4.63
C ALA A 17 -3.56 -2.32 3.56
N PRO A 18 -3.72 -0.97 3.59
CA PRO A 18 -2.89 0.01 4.31
C PRO A 18 -3.19 0.08 5.81
N CYS A 19 -2.15 0.39 6.59
CA CYS A 19 -2.26 0.82 7.96
C CYS A 19 -2.28 2.35 8.01
N ILE A 20 -3.21 2.92 8.78
CA ILE A 20 -3.47 4.37 8.83
C ILE A 20 -3.42 4.93 10.25
N ASP A 21 -2.54 4.37 11.07
CA ASP A 21 -2.35 4.82 12.45
C ASP A 21 -1.67 6.20 12.50
N ASN A 22 -2.05 7.02 13.48
CA ASN A 22 -1.47 8.33 13.75
C ASN A 22 -1.47 9.29 12.53
N ASN A 23 -2.50 9.20 11.70
CA ASN A 23 -2.63 9.98 10.46
C ASN A 23 -1.44 9.83 9.49
N VAL A 24 -0.81 8.67 9.51
CA VAL A 24 0.22 8.23 8.57
C VAL A 24 -0.27 6.98 7.88
N PHE A 25 -0.26 7.01 6.56
CA PHE A 25 -0.53 5.84 5.72
C PHE A 25 0.76 5.04 5.56
N THR A 26 0.72 3.75 5.83
CA THR A 26 1.81 2.83 5.48
C THR A 26 1.29 1.60 4.76
N LEU A 27 2.11 1.07 3.88
CA LEU A 27 1.93 -0.24 3.28
C LEU A 27 3.19 -1.05 3.55
N ALA A 28 3.27 -1.63 4.74
CA ALA A 28 4.44 -2.35 5.24
C ALA A 28 4.33 -3.87 5.04
N CYS A 29 3.12 -4.40 5.14
CA CYS A 29 2.82 -5.82 5.02
C CYS A 29 1.88 -6.07 3.85
N CYS A 30 1.66 -7.34 3.48
CA CYS A 30 0.91 -7.71 2.28
C CYS A 30 1.49 -7.09 1.00
N LYS A 31 0.87 -7.33 -0.14
CA LYS A 31 1.22 -6.74 -1.45
C LYS A 31 2.71 -6.86 -1.85
N GLY A 32 3.47 -7.76 -1.20
CA GLY A 32 4.91 -7.96 -1.47
C GLY A 32 5.19 -8.75 -2.73
N GLY A 33 4.40 -9.76 -3.03
CA GLY A 33 4.62 -10.66 -4.17
C GLY A 33 3.94 -12.00 -3.96
N GLN A 34 4.41 -12.99 -4.68
CA GLN A 34 3.89 -14.36 -4.63
C GLN A 34 5.05 -15.35 -4.47
N ILE A 35 4.72 -16.54 -3.97
CA ILE A 35 5.60 -17.69 -4.05
C ILE A 35 4.95 -18.68 -5.01
N ARG A 36 5.66 -19.07 -6.08
CA ARG A 36 5.20 -20.09 -7.03
C ARG A 36 6.30 -21.14 -7.19
N ASN A 37 5.96 -22.41 -6.99
CA ASN A 37 6.91 -23.54 -7.09
C ASN A 37 8.19 -23.31 -6.26
N GLY A 38 8.04 -22.80 -5.03
CA GLY A 38 9.15 -22.47 -4.12
C GLY A 38 10.00 -21.27 -4.54
N LYS A 39 9.66 -20.57 -5.61
CA LYS A 39 10.37 -19.36 -6.07
C LYS A 39 9.62 -18.08 -5.69
N ASN A 40 10.37 -17.11 -5.20
CA ASN A 40 9.85 -15.77 -4.91
C ASN A 40 9.57 -15.02 -6.21
N ILE A 41 8.35 -14.57 -6.39
CA ILE A 41 7.90 -13.74 -7.53
C ILE A 41 7.67 -12.33 -7.03
N MET A 42 8.63 -11.46 -7.27
CA MET A 42 8.64 -10.06 -6.83
C MET A 42 7.81 -9.16 -7.76
N THR A 43 6.51 -9.43 -7.86
CA THR A 43 5.57 -8.67 -8.70
C THR A 43 4.56 -7.89 -7.88
N GLY A 44 4.69 -7.87 -6.56
CA GLY A 44 3.81 -7.14 -5.67
C GLY A 44 3.94 -5.63 -5.80
N LEU A 45 2.87 -4.91 -5.38
CA LEU A 45 2.81 -3.46 -5.45
C LEU A 45 4.01 -2.79 -4.77
N ARG A 46 4.33 -3.19 -3.53
CA ARG A 46 5.42 -2.58 -2.75
C ARG A 46 6.77 -2.69 -3.46
N TYR A 47 7.06 -3.86 -4.03
CA TYR A 47 8.28 -4.07 -4.79
C TYR A 47 8.32 -3.21 -6.05
N GLN A 48 7.24 -3.16 -6.84
CA GLN A 48 7.18 -2.38 -8.07
C GLN A 48 7.33 -0.87 -7.81
N VAL A 49 6.65 -0.35 -6.78
CA VAL A 49 6.75 1.06 -6.38
C VAL A 49 8.16 1.39 -5.89
N GLY A 50 8.74 0.54 -5.03
CA GLY A 50 10.09 0.73 -4.53
C GLY A 50 11.13 0.72 -5.66
N GLN A 51 11.04 -0.24 -6.58
CA GLN A 51 11.93 -0.28 -7.75
C GLN A 51 11.78 0.96 -8.65
N HIS A 52 10.57 1.48 -8.82
CA HIS A 52 10.36 2.72 -9.57
C HIS A 52 11.00 3.91 -8.85
N HIS A 53 10.76 4.06 -7.55
CA HIS A 53 11.31 5.13 -6.73
C HIS A 53 12.84 5.19 -6.79
N TYR A 54 13.51 4.04 -6.59
CA TYR A 54 14.98 4.02 -6.60
C TYR A 54 15.58 4.25 -7.98
N LYS A 55 14.85 3.96 -9.06
CA LYS A 55 15.29 4.29 -10.43
C LYS A 55 14.99 5.73 -10.81
N ASN A 56 13.91 6.31 -10.27
CA ASN A 56 13.40 7.65 -10.62
C ASN A 56 13.05 8.42 -9.33
N PRO A 57 14.05 8.80 -8.50
CA PRO A 57 13.81 9.32 -7.15
C PRO A 57 13.11 10.68 -7.09
N ILE A 58 13.02 11.39 -8.21
CA ILE A 58 12.36 12.69 -8.31
C ILE A 58 10.92 12.60 -8.80
N ASP A 59 10.43 11.40 -9.16
CA ASP A 59 9.07 11.23 -9.66
C ASP A 59 8.05 11.27 -8.52
N GLU A 60 6.89 11.86 -8.79
CA GLU A 60 5.75 11.80 -7.90
C GLU A 60 5.02 10.47 -8.11
N ILE A 61 4.85 9.73 -7.02
CA ILE A 61 4.20 8.42 -7.04
C ILE A 61 2.87 8.50 -6.31
N TYR A 62 1.81 8.05 -6.97
CA TYR A 62 0.47 7.97 -6.41
C TYR A 62 0.01 6.51 -6.32
N LEU A 63 -0.76 6.20 -5.29
CA LEU A 63 -1.46 4.92 -5.14
C LEU A 63 -2.96 5.13 -5.26
N PHE A 64 -3.61 4.33 -6.09
CA PHE A 64 -5.06 4.26 -6.21
C PHE A 64 -5.53 2.88 -5.74
N GLY A 65 -6.08 2.82 -4.53
CA GLY A 65 -6.57 1.58 -3.92
C GLY A 65 -8.05 1.37 -4.18
N ILE A 66 -8.40 0.17 -4.68
CA ILE A 66 -9.78 -0.20 -5.02
C ILE A 66 -10.23 -1.34 -4.12
N HIS A 67 -11.35 -1.16 -3.42
CA HIS A 67 -12.05 -2.25 -2.73
C HIS A 67 -13.42 -2.45 -3.37
N LYS A 68 -13.71 -3.69 -3.82
CA LYS A 68 -14.89 -3.96 -4.66
C LYS A 68 -14.87 -3.05 -5.92
N ASN A 69 -15.78 -2.13 -6.06
CA ASN A 69 -15.83 -1.15 -7.15
C ASN A 69 -15.83 0.29 -6.62
N ALA A 70 -15.26 0.50 -5.43
CA ALA A 70 -15.17 1.78 -4.77
C ALA A 70 -13.70 2.22 -4.61
N MET A 71 -13.44 3.52 -4.60
CA MET A 71 -12.13 4.09 -4.35
C MET A 71 -11.88 4.08 -2.85
N LEU A 72 -11.10 3.08 -2.37
CA LEU A 72 -10.79 2.95 -0.95
C LEU A 72 -9.89 4.06 -0.45
N TYR A 73 -8.88 4.41 -1.24
CA TYR A 73 -7.98 5.50 -0.94
C TYR A 73 -7.26 6.02 -2.19
N TYR A 74 -6.77 7.25 -2.06
CA TYR A 74 -5.81 7.87 -2.95
C TYR A 74 -4.69 8.50 -2.12
N ALA A 75 -3.43 8.15 -2.40
CA ALA A 75 -2.29 8.57 -1.62
C ALA A 75 -1.11 8.97 -2.50
N ARG A 76 -0.46 10.11 -2.20
CA ARG A 76 0.84 10.47 -2.75
C ARG A 76 1.92 9.91 -1.83
N ILE A 77 2.78 9.06 -2.35
CA ILE A 77 3.88 8.46 -1.58
C ILE A 77 4.91 9.56 -1.25
N THR A 78 5.19 9.72 0.04
CA THR A 78 6.15 10.71 0.53
C THR A 78 7.51 10.09 0.83
N ASP A 79 7.52 8.79 1.21
CA ASP A 79 8.74 8.06 1.51
C ASP A 79 8.64 6.61 1.05
N VAL A 80 9.75 6.07 0.59
CA VAL A 80 9.93 4.63 0.30
C VAL A 80 11.17 4.18 1.05
N ILE A 81 10.98 3.33 2.04
CA ILE A 81 12.06 2.81 2.89
C ILE A 81 12.11 1.30 2.85
N THR A 82 13.22 0.70 3.23
CA THR A 82 13.31 -0.75 3.30
C THR A 82 12.52 -1.31 4.50
N MET A 83 12.10 -2.57 4.42
CA MET A 83 11.47 -3.23 5.56
C MET A 83 12.41 -3.27 6.78
N ASN A 84 13.72 -3.46 6.57
CA ASN A 84 14.70 -3.46 7.65
C ASN A 84 14.75 -2.10 8.36
N GLU A 85 14.71 -0.99 7.64
CA GLU A 85 14.65 0.36 8.22
C GLU A 85 13.36 0.58 9.00
N TYR A 86 12.21 0.23 8.41
CA TYR A 86 10.90 0.43 9.04
C TYR A 86 10.74 -0.37 10.35
N PHE A 87 11.14 -1.63 10.34
CA PHE A 87 11.00 -2.52 11.50
C PHE A 87 12.17 -2.48 12.49
N SER A 88 13.18 -1.65 12.25
CA SER A 88 14.27 -1.40 13.19
C SER A 88 13.79 -0.61 14.41
N THR A 89 14.59 -0.59 15.49
CA THR A 89 14.34 0.26 16.67
C THR A 89 14.21 1.73 16.27
N GLN A 90 15.05 2.20 15.34
CA GLN A 90 14.98 3.58 14.84
C GLN A 90 13.70 3.82 14.05
N GLY A 91 13.29 2.91 13.18
CA GLY A 91 12.05 3.01 12.43
C GLY A 91 10.83 3.07 13.35
N LYS A 92 10.78 2.22 14.37
CA LYS A 92 9.73 2.26 15.39
C LYS A 92 9.70 3.59 16.15
N SER A 93 10.87 4.18 16.45
CA SER A 93 10.95 5.50 17.07
C SER A 93 10.41 6.62 16.17
N VAL A 94 10.63 6.53 14.85
CA VAL A 94 10.19 7.56 13.87
C VAL A 94 8.69 7.48 13.59
N TYR A 95 8.14 6.26 13.46
CA TYR A 95 6.75 6.06 13.04
C TYR A 95 5.80 5.77 14.22
N GLY A 96 6.32 5.55 15.42
CA GLY A 96 5.57 5.20 16.61
C GLY A 96 5.06 3.76 16.61
N ASP A 97 4.31 3.41 17.66
CA ASP A 97 3.63 2.12 17.74
C ASP A 97 2.50 2.05 16.72
N ARG A 98 2.58 1.07 15.82
CA ARG A 98 1.61 0.88 14.73
C ARG A 98 1.20 -0.57 14.62
N THR A 99 -0.04 -0.80 14.22
CA THR A 99 -0.60 -2.16 14.10
C THR A 99 0.08 -2.99 13.01
N ASP A 100 0.73 -2.38 12.02
CA ASP A 100 1.46 -3.09 10.96
C ASP A 100 2.94 -3.37 11.30
N GLN A 101 3.42 -2.97 12.47
CA GLN A 101 4.79 -3.24 12.92
C GLN A 101 4.95 -4.63 13.55
N ILE A 102 4.60 -5.65 12.78
CA ILE A 102 4.57 -7.06 13.20
C ILE A 102 5.91 -7.81 13.08
N TYR A 103 6.96 -7.11 12.69
CA TYR A 103 8.31 -7.65 12.61
C TYR A 103 9.26 -6.86 13.51
N ASP A 104 10.38 -7.47 13.85
CA ASP A 104 11.57 -6.86 14.43
C ASP A 104 12.74 -7.04 13.47
N ALA A 105 13.48 -5.96 13.19
CA ALA A 105 14.69 -6.00 12.36
C ALA A 105 15.92 -5.88 13.24
N GLU A 106 16.69 -6.97 13.34
CA GLU A 106 17.95 -7.03 14.07
C GLU A 106 19.06 -7.49 13.14
N ALA A 107 20.14 -6.74 13.05
CA ALA A 107 21.31 -7.03 12.19
C ALA A 107 20.92 -7.36 10.73
N GLY A 108 19.90 -6.67 10.19
CA GLY A 108 19.39 -6.89 8.83
C GLY A 108 18.49 -8.11 8.65
N ILE A 109 18.15 -8.80 9.73
CA ILE A 109 17.28 -9.99 9.70
C ILE A 109 15.90 -9.58 10.23
N LEU A 110 14.87 -9.79 9.41
CA LEU A 110 13.47 -9.59 9.82
C LEU A 110 12.97 -10.84 10.57
N LYS A 111 12.65 -10.67 11.84
CA LYS A 111 12.01 -11.68 12.68
C LYS A 111 10.56 -11.31 12.89
N ARG A 112 9.66 -12.27 12.78
CA ARG A 112 8.26 -12.08 13.16
C ARG A 112 8.17 -11.88 14.67
N ASN A 113 7.43 -10.86 15.10
CA ASN A 113 7.10 -10.65 16.50
C ASN A 113 5.81 -11.40 16.84
N ASP A 114 5.95 -12.61 17.40
CA ASP A 114 4.81 -13.49 17.73
C ASP A 114 4.01 -13.00 18.97
N LEU A 115 4.44 -11.93 19.64
CA LEU A 115 3.71 -11.31 20.75
C LEU A 115 2.61 -10.36 20.28
N LEU A 116 2.68 -9.93 19.01
CA LEU A 116 1.69 -9.03 18.43
C LEU A 116 0.61 -9.79 17.67
N PRO A 117 -0.63 -9.24 17.61
CA PRO A 117 -1.66 -9.79 16.75
C PRO A 117 -1.20 -9.89 15.31
N HIS A 118 -1.37 -11.04 14.69
CA HIS A 118 -1.00 -11.25 13.29
C HIS A 118 -2.20 -11.68 12.48
N ILE A 119 -2.45 -10.99 11.37
CA ILE A 119 -3.44 -11.42 10.38
C ILE A 119 -2.98 -12.64 9.57
N HIS A 120 -1.68 -12.97 9.62
CA HIS A 120 -1.10 -14.10 8.89
C HIS A 120 -0.78 -15.23 9.85
N PRO A 121 -1.40 -16.41 9.71
CA PRO A 121 -1.08 -17.57 10.54
C PRO A 121 0.40 -17.96 10.43
N LYS A 122 0.98 -18.39 11.54
CA LYS A 122 2.36 -18.90 11.57
C LYS A 122 2.49 -20.08 10.60
N GLY A 123 3.54 -20.07 9.78
CA GLY A 123 3.80 -21.14 8.80
C GLY A 123 2.95 -21.08 7.53
N SER A 124 2.10 -20.06 7.34
CA SER A 124 1.25 -19.93 6.14
C SER A 124 2.02 -19.55 4.85
N GLY A 125 3.32 -19.22 4.92
CA GLY A 125 4.10 -18.67 3.81
C GLY A 125 3.81 -17.18 3.52
N GLN A 126 2.85 -16.58 4.21
CA GLN A 126 2.50 -15.17 3.98
C GLN A 126 3.57 -14.20 4.48
N ASN A 127 4.32 -14.58 5.50
CA ASN A 127 5.46 -13.79 5.98
C ASN A 127 6.57 -13.68 4.93
N GLU A 128 6.81 -14.75 4.16
CA GLU A 128 7.75 -14.75 3.04
C GLU A 128 7.23 -13.87 1.90
N GLN A 129 5.92 -13.90 1.63
CA GLN A 129 5.29 -13.02 0.65
C GLN A 129 5.40 -11.55 1.06
N ASP A 130 5.27 -11.23 2.35
CA ASP A 130 5.50 -9.88 2.86
C ASP A 130 6.93 -9.42 2.59
N ARG A 131 7.91 -10.25 2.93
CA ARG A 131 9.34 -9.95 2.70
C ARG A 131 9.70 -9.74 1.23
N ASN A 132 9.01 -10.41 0.31
CA ASN A 132 9.16 -10.20 -1.13
C ASN A 132 8.83 -8.77 -1.58
N GLY A 133 8.14 -7.99 -0.76
CA GLY A 133 7.87 -6.57 -1.01
C GLY A 133 9.10 -5.67 -0.87
N HIS A 134 10.08 -6.06 -0.06
CA HIS A 134 11.34 -5.38 0.26
C HIS A 134 11.17 -3.98 0.85
N TYR A 135 10.16 -3.25 0.43
CA TYR A 135 9.94 -1.84 0.75
C TYR A 135 8.66 -1.63 1.56
N VAL A 136 8.66 -0.57 2.33
CA VAL A 136 7.49 0.02 2.97
C VAL A 136 7.20 1.34 2.27
N LEU A 137 5.95 1.52 1.87
CA LEU A 137 5.48 2.75 1.26
C LEU A 137 4.83 3.59 2.34
N VAL A 138 5.24 4.85 2.44
CA VAL A 138 4.75 5.78 3.46
C VAL A 138 4.11 6.98 2.77
N SER A 139 3.00 7.46 3.32
CA SER A 139 2.37 8.69 2.89
C SER A 139 1.88 9.51 4.07
N ARG A 140 2.12 10.82 3.99
CA ARG A 140 1.48 11.85 4.84
C ARG A 140 0.47 12.69 4.06
N GLN A 141 0.29 12.36 2.77
CA GLN A 141 -0.64 13.01 1.84
C GLN A 141 -1.56 11.96 1.24
N PHE A 142 -2.67 11.69 1.92
CA PHE A 142 -3.62 10.66 1.52
C PHE A 142 -5.05 11.04 1.90
N THR A 143 -6.00 10.40 1.24
CA THR A 143 -7.39 10.31 1.66
C THR A 143 -7.76 8.84 1.69
N TYR A 144 -8.15 8.35 2.85
CA TYR A 144 -8.64 6.99 3.07
C TYR A 144 -10.11 7.04 3.45
N PHE A 145 -10.95 6.47 2.61
CA PHE A 145 -12.40 6.50 2.77
C PHE A 145 -12.96 5.39 3.66
N GLY A 146 -12.31 4.23 3.70
CA GLY A 146 -12.82 3.06 4.44
C GLY A 146 -14.25 2.73 4.04
N LYS A 147 -15.14 2.58 5.01
CA LYS A 147 -16.57 2.30 4.81
C LYS A 147 -17.31 3.37 4.01
N ASN A 148 -16.75 4.57 3.91
CA ASN A 148 -17.33 5.69 3.17
C ASN A 148 -16.80 5.78 1.72
N ALA A 149 -16.18 4.71 1.22
CA ALA A 149 -15.56 4.65 -0.09
C ALA A 149 -16.59 4.95 -1.21
N PRO A 150 -16.38 6.02 -2.02
CA PRO A 150 -17.27 6.33 -3.12
C PRO A 150 -17.18 5.28 -4.22
N ALA A 151 -18.32 4.95 -4.82
CA ALA A 151 -18.35 4.09 -6.00
C ALA A 151 -17.58 4.75 -7.14
N ILE A 152 -16.79 3.95 -7.86
CA ILE A 152 -16.05 4.43 -9.02
C ILE A 152 -16.95 4.41 -10.25
N ASP A 153 -16.97 5.51 -11.00
CA ASP A 153 -17.73 5.61 -12.25
C ASP A 153 -17.33 4.52 -13.24
N ALA A 154 -18.29 3.98 -13.97
CA ALA A 154 -18.06 2.86 -14.88
C ALA A 154 -16.99 3.15 -15.96
N GLU A 155 -16.93 4.39 -16.43
CA GLU A 155 -15.93 4.84 -17.40
C GLU A 155 -14.50 4.81 -16.83
N ILE A 156 -14.32 5.12 -15.55
CA ILE A 156 -13.04 5.04 -14.86
C ILE A 156 -12.73 3.58 -14.51
N LEU A 157 -13.73 2.86 -14.00
CA LEU A 157 -13.56 1.47 -13.56
C LEU A 157 -13.06 0.55 -14.66
N CYS A 158 -13.48 0.75 -15.93
CA CYS A 158 -13.04 -0.04 -17.07
C CYS A 158 -11.54 0.15 -17.40
N ARG A 159 -10.92 1.26 -16.98
CA ARG A 159 -9.50 1.59 -17.15
C ARG A 159 -8.64 0.97 -16.05
N LEU A 160 -9.21 0.73 -14.87
CA LEU A 160 -8.52 0.23 -13.68
C LEU A 160 -8.29 -1.29 -13.74
N PRO A 161 -7.45 -1.88 -12.85
CA PRO A 161 -7.22 -3.32 -12.83
C PRO A 161 -8.52 -4.08 -12.53
N LYS A 162 -8.78 -5.14 -13.29
CA LYS A 162 -9.96 -6.01 -13.09
C LYS A 162 -9.73 -7.04 -11.98
N ASN A 163 -8.49 -7.48 -11.84
CA ASN A 163 -8.05 -8.52 -10.89
C ASN A 163 -7.05 -7.95 -9.87
N ARG A 164 -6.44 -8.83 -9.07
CA ARG A 164 -5.38 -8.47 -8.10
C ARG A 164 -4.02 -8.20 -8.80
N GLU A 165 -4.04 -7.59 -9.96
CA GLU A 165 -2.85 -7.12 -10.66
C GLU A 165 -2.52 -5.68 -10.27
N VAL A 166 -1.28 -5.27 -10.51
CA VAL A 166 -0.85 -3.88 -10.38
C VAL A 166 -0.82 -3.28 -11.77
N LYS A 167 -1.59 -2.21 -12.00
CA LYS A 167 -1.49 -1.39 -13.22
C LYS A 167 -0.75 -0.09 -12.93
N ARG A 168 0.00 0.38 -13.92
CA ARG A 168 0.80 1.61 -13.86
C ARG A 168 0.36 2.55 -14.96
N TYR A 169 0.23 3.83 -14.60
CA TYR A 169 -0.16 4.91 -15.50
C TYR A 169 0.86 6.03 -15.32
N ALA A 170 1.77 6.17 -16.27
CA ALA A 170 2.73 7.28 -16.30
C ALA A 170 2.06 8.53 -16.90
N ASP A 171 2.55 9.71 -16.54
CA ASP A 171 2.05 10.99 -17.06
C ASP A 171 2.23 11.17 -18.59
N SER A 172 3.00 10.29 -19.21
CA SER A 172 3.10 10.19 -20.67
C SER A 172 1.90 9.50 -21.34
N CYS A 173 0.99 8.88 -20.55
CA CYS A 173 -0.22 8.24 -21.09
C CYS A 173 -1.48 9.03 -20.71
N SER A 174 -2.49 9.02 -21.59
CA SER A 174 -3.74 9.75 -21.40
C SER A 174 -4.55 9.25 -20.18
N GLU A 175 -4.40 7.99 -19.83
CA GLU A 175 -5.07 7.39 -18.67
C GLU A 175 -4.62 8.02 -17.35
N TYR A 176 -3.36 8.49 -17.26
CA TYR A 176 -2.87 9.15 -16.05
C TYR A 176 -3.74 10.36 -15.71
N GLU A 177 -3.89 11.31 -16.63
CA GLU A 177 -4.67 12.53 -16.40
C GLU A 177 -6.13 12.25 -16.09
N ILE A 178 -6.73 11.28 -16.76
CA ILE A 178 -8.12 10.88 -16.52
C ILE A 178 -8.28 10.34 -15.10
N ILE A 179 -7.42 9.40 -14.68
CA ILE A 179 -7.52 8.77 -13.37
C ILE A 179 -7.13 9.74 -12.25
N HIS A 180 -6.08 10.56 -12.47
CA HIS A 180 -5.62 11.55 -11.50
C HIS A 180 -6.68 12.62 -11.27
N SER A 181 -7.22 13.21 -12.34
CA SER A 181 -8.26 14.24 -12.25
C SER A 181 -9.54 13.71 -11.60
N TYR A 182 -9.93 12.47 -11.91
CA TYR A 182 -11.06 11.82 -11.26
C TYR A 182 -10.83 11.67 -9.75
N ALA A 183 -9.68 11.12 -9.34
CA ALA A 183 -9.35 10.95 -7.93
C ALA A 183 -9.31 12.29 -7.19
N MET A 184 -8.64 13.29 -7.77
CA MET A 184 -8.54 14.63 -7.19
C MET A 184 -9.90 15.33 -7.15
N GLY A 185 -10.77 15.13 -8.13
CA GLY A 185 -12.15 15.62 -8.12
C GLY A 185 -12.97 15.08 -6.95
N LEU A 186 -12.78 13.79 -6.60
CA LEU A 186 -13.47 13.19 -5.46
C LEU A 186 -12.93 13.65 -4.10
N ILE A 187 -11.62 13.88 -3.97
CA ILE A 187 -11.01 14.23 -2.69
C ILE A 187 -10.87 15.73 -2.48
N GLY A 188 -10.87 16.56 -3.54
CA GLY A 188 -10.54 17.99 -3.48
C GLY A 188 -9.10 18.23 -3.05
N SER A 189 -8.75 17.80 -1.84
CA SER A 189 -7.39 17.79 -1.26
C SER A 189 -7.19 16.55 -0.40
N PHE A 190 -5.97 16.21 -0.03
CA PHE A 190 -5.71 15.10 0.89
C PHE A 190 -6.25 15.41 2.29
N GLN A 191 -7.16 14.55 2.78
CA GLN A 191 -7.96 14.78 3.98
C GLN A 191 -7.63 13.83 5.14
N GLY A 192 -6.71 12.89 4.94
CA GLY A 192 -6.42 11.85 5.93
C GLY A 192 -7.50 10.77 5.97
N VAL A 193 -7.95 10.41 7.16
CA VAL A 193 -8.94 9.35 7.39
C VAL A 193 -10.35 9.92 7.39
N ILE A 194 -11.22 9.40 6.50
CA ILE A 194 -12.64 9.79 6.39
C ILE A 194 -13.55 8.73 7.02
N GLY A 195 -13.19 7.45 6.94
CA GLY A 195 -14.00 6.34 7.46
C GLY A 195 -13.18 5.22 8.06
N ALA A 196 -13.80 4.42 8.90
CA ALA A 196 -13.20 3.21 9.45
C ALA A 196 -13.00 2.14 8.36
N PRO A 197 -12.11 1.15 8.55
CA PRO A 197 -11.98 0.01 7.67
C PRO A 197 -13.30 -0.73 7.45
N HIS A 198 -13.44 -1.39 6.29
CA HIS A 198 -14.63 -2.16 5.93
C HIS A 198 -14.78 -3.43 6.76
N ASP A 199 -13.67 -4.12 6.95
CA ASP A 199 -13.62 -5.41 7.64
C ASP A 199 -12.97 -5.19 9.01
N SER A 200 -13.41 -5.92 10.04
CA SER A 200 -12.74 -5.89 11.32
C SER A 200 -11.54 -6.84 11.32
N LEU A 201 -10.50 -6.47 12.08
CA LEU A 201 -9.36 -7.39 12.34
C LEU A 201 -9.74 -8.50 13.32
N TYR A 202 -10.85 -8.35 14.03
CA TYR A 202 -11.21 -9.13 15.23
C TYR A 202 -12.63 -9.73 15.17
N ASP A 203 -13.30 -9.71 14.03
CA ASP A 203 -14.60 -10.38 13.81
C ASP A 203 -14.43 -11.84 13.45
#